data_c184029c4877ffebe084670d13f36bdc
#
_entry.id   c184029c4877ffebe084670d13f36bdc
#
_cell.length_a   1.000
_cell.length_b   1.000
_cell.length_c   1.000
_cell.angle_alpha   90.00
_cell.angle_beta   90.00
_cell.angle_gamma   90.00
#
_symmetry.space_group_name_H-M   'P 1'
#
loop_
_entity.id
_entity.type
_entity.pdbx_description
1 polymer ?
#
loop_
_entity_poly.entity_id
_entity_poly.type
_entity_poly.pdbx_seq_one_letter_code
_entity_poly.pdbx_strand_id
1 'polypeptide(L)'
;RDHYAYYAVNKPAAGWDTDRNTFLGHMGDWSDPQLVREERSASSLRVGWYPIGCHRLDIELAPRAEYRVSFILGYGQNPRDEKFIAPGIIRKDTALRVAKKFATPAAVDAAFSGLCKLWDELLSSYRLSSGNEKLDRMVNIWHQYQCMITFLMSRSASYYETGTGRGM
;
A
#
# COMPACT_ATOMS: atom_id res chain seq x y z
N ARG A 1 -7.37 20.49 -5.34
CA ARG A 1 -6.52 19.30 -5.53
C ARG A 1 -7.36 18.22 -6.19
N ASP A 2 -6.78 17.49 -7.11
CA ASP A 2 -7.41 16.48 -7.98
C ASP A 2 -6.98 15.04 -7.61
N HIS A 3 -6.22 14.91 -6.53
CA HIS A 3 -5.67 13.64 -6.05
C HIS A 3 -6.40 13.17 -4.77
N TYR A 4 -6.50 11.87 -4.61
CA TYR A 4 -7.02 11.24 -3.39
C TYR A 4 -6.30 9.92 -3.10
N ALA A 5 -6.10 9.65 -1.82
CA ALA A 5 -5.68 8.33 -1.36
C ALA A 5 -6.94 7.50 -1.02
N TYR A 6 -6.82 6.18 -1.13
CA TYR A 6 -7.86 5.25 -0.72
C TYR A 6 -7.27 4.05 -0.01
N TYR A 7 -8.04 3.53 0.92
CA TYR A 7 -7.76 2.30 1.62
C TYR A 7 -8.98 1.39 1.51
N ALA A 8 -8.80 0.19 1.02
CA ALA A 8 -9.88 -0.76 0.75
C ALA A 8 -9.54 -2.15 1.27
N VAL A 9 -10.56 -2.95 1.46
CA VAL A 9 -10.44 -4.36 1.83
C VAL A 9 -11.30 -5.21 0.90
N ASN A 10 -10.86 -6.42 0.59
CA ASN A 10 -11.55 -7.33 -0.32
C ASN A 10 -12.68 -8.15 0.33
N LYS A 11 -13.09 -7.80 1.53
CA LYS A 11 -14.16 -8.44 2.29
C LYS A 11 -15.16 -7.40 2.77
N PRO A 12 -16.42 -7.78 3.01
CA PRO A 12 -17.38 -6.90 3.64
C PRO A 12 -16.85 -6.42 4.99
N ALA A 13 -16.72 -5.11 5.15
CA ALA A 13 -16.32 -4.50 6.40
C ALA A 13 -17.54 -4.28 7.28
N ALA A 14 -17.47 -4.69 8.55
CA ALA A 14 -18.48 -4.41 9.57
C ALA A 14 -18.41 -2.97 10.08
N GLY A 15 -17.28 -2.29 9.84
CA GLY A 15 -17.08 -0.90 10.19
C GLY A 15 -15.76 -0.34 9.70
N TRP A 16 -15.59 0.96 9.88
CA TRP A 16 -14.37 1.67 9.47
C TRP A 16 -14.13 2.87 10.38
N ASP A 17 -12.88 3.32 10.45
CA ASP A 17 -12.47 4.53 11.15
C ASP A 17 -11.33 5.22 10.42
N THR A 18 -11.36 6.56 10.41
CA THR A 18 -10.29 7.38 9.83
C THR A 18 -9.71 8.40 10.80
N ASP A 19 -10.30 8.57 11.98
CA ASP A 19 -9.77 9.45 13.01
C ASP A 19 -8.93 8.67 14.04
N ARG A 20 -7.63 8.95 14.05
CA ARG A 20 -6.68 8.35 14.98
C ARG A 20 -7.06 8.57 16.45
N ASN A 21 -7.49 9.77 16.80
CA ASN A 21 -7.79 10.10 18.21
C ASN A 21 -9.01 9.33 18.71
N THR A 22 -10.03 9.22 17.86
CA THR A 22 -11.21 8.39 18.15
C THR A 22 -10.82 6.91 18.24
N PHE A 23 -9.93 6.45 17.35
CA PHE A 23 -9.50 5.06 17.34
C PHE A 23 -8.68 4.67 18.56
N LEU A 24 -7.69 5.48 18.93
CA LEU A 24 -6.82 5.22 20.08
C LEU A 24 -7.49 5.53 21.42
N GLY A 25 -8.38 6.51 21.45
CA GLY A 25 -8.93 7.08 22.68
C GLY A 25 -8.07 8.21 23.26
N HIS A 26 -8.58 8.85 24.29
CA HIS A 26 -8.00 10.05 24.90
C HIS A 26 -6.72 9.69 25.60
N MET A 27 -5.92 9.14 25.71
CA MET A 27 -4.65 8.74 26.36
C MET A 27 -4.18 7.36 25.87
N GLY A 28 -4.83 6.86 24.81
CA GLY A 28 -4.49 5.57 24.26
C GLY A 28 -3.28 5.64 23.33
N ASP A 29 -2.63 4.51 23.14
CA ASP A 29 -1.56 4.33 22.19
C ASP A 29 -1.85 3.14 21.24
N TRP A 30 -0.90 2.83 20.38
CA TRP A 30 -1.05 1.77 19.39
C TRP A 30 -0.99 0.35 19.99
N SER A 31 -0.53 0.19 21.24
CA SER A 31 -0.48 -1.11 21.89
C SER A 31 -1.83 -1.56 22.47
N ASP A 32 -2.71 -0.58 22.78
CA ASP A 32 -4.06 -0.85 23.31
C ASP A 32 -5.08 0.19 22.80
N PRO A 33 -5.43 0.17 21.51
CA PRO A 33 -6.40 1.10 20.96
C PRO A 33 -7.80 0.91 21.56
N GLN A 34 -8.44 2.00 21.97
CA GLN A 34 -9.76 1.96 22.63
C GLN A 34 -10.81 1.23 21.80
N LEU A 35 -10.92 1.51 20.48
CA LEU A 35 -11.95 0.88 19.65
C LEU A 35 -11.71 -0.62 19.44
N VAL A 36 -10.44 -1.08 19.50
CA VAL A 36 -10.12 -2.51 19.47
C VAL A 36 -10.56 -3.19 20.77
N ARG A 37 -10.24 -2.59 21.91
CA ARG A 37 -10.67 -3.09 23.22
C ARG A 37 -12.19 -3.11 23.39
N GLU A 38 -12.88 -2.13 22.82
CA GLU A 38 -14.34 -2.03 22.84
C GLU A 38 -15.03 -2.85 21.75
N GLU A 39 -14.27 -3.55 20.91
CA GLU A 39 -14.75 -4.41 19.80
C GLU A 39 -15.75 -3.70 18.87
N ARG A 40 -15.58 -2.41 18.66
CA ARG A 40 -16.48 -1.60 17.82
C ARG A 40 -15.72 -0.70 16.85
N SER A 41 -16.45 -0.13 15.90
CA SER A 41 -16.01 1.01 15.11
C SER A 41 -16.92 2.21 15.40
N ALA A 42 -16.39 3.41 15.22
CA ALA A 42 -17.11 4.66 15.44
C ALA A 42 -17.56 5.30 14.13
N SER A 43 -17.19 4.75 12.97
CA SER A 43 -17.36 5.36 11.65
C SER A 43 -16.81 6.79 11.62
N SER A 44 -15.69 6.98 12.29
CA SER A 44 -15.08 8.29 12.49
C SER A 44 -14.46 8.81 11.19
N LEU A 45 -14.69 10.11 10.92
CA LEU A 45 -14.14 10.79 9.76
C LEU A 45 -13.14 11.85 10.21
N ARG A 46 -11.90 11.72 9.74
CA ARG A 46 -10.85 12.70 9.97
C ARG A 46 -10.66 13.63 8.79
N VAL A 47 -10.63 14.92 9.08
CA VAL A 47 -10.19 15.96 8.15
C VAL A 47 -8.93 16.61 8.73
N GLY A 48 -7.83 16.61 7.97
CA GLY A 48 -6.57 17.24 8.39
C GLY A 48 -5.51 16.25 8.88
N TRP A 49 -4.87 16.54 10.00
CA TRP A 49 -3.66 15.85 10.47
C TRP A 49 -3.89 14.41 10.94
N TYR A 50 -2.94 13.55 10.59
CA TYR A 50 -2.84 12.16 11.04
C TYR A 50 -4.09 11.30 10.82
N PRO A 51 -4.60 11.22 9.57
CA PRO A 51 -5.64 10.24 9.28
C PRO A 51 -5.09 8.83 9.42
N ILE A 52 -5.97 7.91 9.78
CA ILE A 52 -5.70 6.47 9.71
C ILE A 52 -6.62 5.82 8.69
N GLY A 53 -6.32 4.60 8.29
CA GLY A 53 -7.24 3.73 7.56
C GLY A 53 -7.47 2.46 8.37
N CYS A 54 -8.67 2.31 8.90
CA CYS A 54 -9.07 1.14 9.67
C CYS A 54 -10.35 0.52 9.08
N HIS A 55 -10.34 -0.80 8.93
CA HIS A 55 -11.53 -1.59 8.63
C HIS A 55 -11.74 -2.62 9.73
N ARG A 56 -12.96 -2.72 10.24
CA ARG A 56 -13.37 -3.79 11.12
C ARG A 56 -13.97 -4.93 10.30
N LEU A 57 -13.51 -6.14 10.56
CA LEU A 57 -14.03 -7.36 9.97
C LEU A 57 -14.47 -8.29 11.11
N ASP A 58 -15.71 -8.74 11.08
CA ASP A 58 -16.20 -9.76 11.99
C ASP A 58 -15.98 -11.13 11.31
N ILE A 59 -15.16 -11.97 11.92
CA ILE A 59 -14.69 -13.22 11.31
C ILE A 59 -14.99 -14.38 12.26
N GLU A 60 -15.74 -15.36 11.78
CA GLU A 60 -15.93 -16.65 12.44
C GLU A 60 -15.10 -17.72 11.74
N LEU A 61 -14.24 -18.40 12.48
CA LEU A 61 -13.39 -19.46 11.97
C LEU A 61 -13.73 -20.80 12.58
N ALA A 62 -14.09 -21.76 11.76
CA ALA A 62 -14.16 -23.16 12.17
C ALA A 62 -12.75 -23.70 12.47
N PRO A 63 -12.62 -24.79 13.27
CA PRO A 63 -11.34 -25.42 13.52
C PRO A 63 -10.60 -25.77 12.22
N ARG A 64 -9.32 -25.35 12.11
CA ARG A 64 -8.45 -25.51 10.94
C ARG A 64 -8.88 -24.76 9.68
N ALA A 65 -9.87 -23.86 9.76
CA ALA A 65 -10.22 -22.98 8.66
C ALA A 65 -9.23 -21.82 8.51
N GLU A 66 -9.03 -21.38 7.28
CA GLU A 66 -8.21 -20.21 6.94
C GLU A 66 -9.08 -19.10 6.35
N TYR A 67 -8.81 -17.87 6.72
CA TYR A 67 -9.48 -16.71 6.17
C TYR A 67 -8.44 -15.71 5.63
N ARG A 68 -8.44 -15.52 4.32
CA ARG A 68 -7.50 -14.62 3.65
C ARG A 68 -8.15 -13.28 3.38
N VAL A 69 -7.49 -12.24 3.84
CA VAL A 69 -7.88 -10.84 3.65
C VAL A 69 -6.79 -10.11 2.88
N SER A 70 -7.19 -9.26 1.97
CA SER A 70 -6.28 -8.37 1.24
C SER A 70 -6.68 -6.92 1.50
N PHE A 71 -5.74 -6.14 1.97
CA PHE A 71 -5.87 -4.69 2.10
C PHE A 71 -5.18 -4.00 0.94
N ILE A 72 -5.78 -2.94 0.46
CA ILE A 72 -5.30 -2.19 -0.70
C ILE A 72 -5.15 -0.73 -0.28
N LEU A 73 -3.92 -0.26 -0.22
CA LEU A 73 -3.61 1.16 -0.11
C LEU A 73 -3.28 1.68 -1.51
N GLY A 74 -3.93 2.75 -1.91
CA GLY A 74 -3.76 3.27 -3.24
C GLY A 74 -3.93 4.79 -3.32
N TYR A 75 -3.66 5.27 -4.51
CA TYR A 75 -3.68 6.67 -4.85
C TYR A 75 -4.32 6.85 -6.23
N GLY A 76 -5.19 7.82 -6.37
CA GLY A 76 -5.87 8.14 -7.61
C GLY A 76 -5.82 9.61 -7.94
N GLN A 77 -5.86 9.90 -9.23
CA GLN A 77 -6.01 11.24 -9.76
C GLN A 77 -7.27 11.30 -10.62
N ASN A 78 -8.09 12.29 -10.40
CA ASN A 78 -9.24 12.61 -11.24
C ASN A 78 -8.95 13.86 -12.10
N PRO A 79 -9.52 13.96 -13.30
CA PRO A 79 -9.54 15.25 -14.02
C PRO A 79 -10.16 16.33 -13.14
N ARG A 80 -9.64 17.56 -13.24
CA ARG A 80 -10.09 18.67 -12.39
C ARG A 80 -11.60 18.90 -12.46
N ASP A 81 -12.14 18.86 -13.66
CA ASP A 81 -13.54 19.15 -13.94
C ASP A 81 -14.49 17.99 -13.59
N GLU A 82 -13.91 16.78 -13.36
CA GLU A 82 -14.65 15.55 -13.08
C GLU A 82 -14.33 14.98 -11.70
N LYS A 83 -13.80 15.80 -10.81
CA LYS A 83 -13.37 15.37 -9.48
C LYS A 83 -14.50 14.83 -8.61
N PHE A 84 -15.67 15.43 -8.73
CA PHE A 84 -16.85 15.07 -7.95
C PHE A 84 -17.96 14.56 -8.86
N ILE A 85 -18.69 13.54 -8.42
CA ILE A 85 -19.90 13.05 -9.07
C ILE A 85 -21.15 13.73 -8.54
N ALA A 86 -21.07 14.31 -7.32
CA ALA A 86 -22.07 15.16 -6.68
C ALA A 86 -21.38 16.04 -5.63
N PRO A 87 -22.04 17.08 -5.09
CA PRO A 87 -21.48 17.92 -4.04
C PRO A 87 -20.90 17.10 -2.88
N GLY A 88 -19.58 17.22 -2.64
CA GLY A 88 -18.87 16.51 -1.58
C GLY A 88 -18.57 15.03 -1.86
N ILE A 89 -19.00 14.45 -2.98
CA ILE A 89 -18.78 13.04 -3.31
C ILE A 89 -17.72 12.92 -4.39
N ILE A 90 -16.52 12.49 -4.01
CA ILE A 90 -15.39 12.28 -4.92
C ILE A 90 -15.67 11.10 -5.86
N ARG A 91 -15.32 11.25 -7.13
CA ARG A 91 -15.32 10.17 -8.11
C ARG A 91 -14.28 9.11 -7.70
N LYS A 92 -14.70 7.85 -7.57
CA LYS A 92 -13.89 6.76 -7.04
C LYS A 92 -13.55 5.67 -8.06
N ASP A 93 -13.71 5.95 -9.35
CA ASP A 93 -13.59 4.93 -10.40
C ASP A 93 -12.23 4.21 -10.40
N THR A 94 -11.15 4.94 -10.19
CA THR A 94 -9.81 4.33 -10.09
C THR A 94 -9.69 3.42 -8.88
N ALA A 95 -10.16 3.84 -7.70
CA ALA A 95 -10.14 3.03 -6.49
C ALA A 95 -10.99 1.76 -6.64
N LEU A 96 -12.20 1.90 -7.18
CA LEU A 96 -13.11 0.77 -7.39
C LEU A 96 -12.56 -0.23 -8.40
N ARG A 97 -11.95 0.25 -9.49
CA ARG A 97 -11.30 -0.62 -10.48
C ARG A 97 -10.17 -1.44 -9.88
N VAL A 98 -9.31 -0.81 -9.07
CA VAL A 98 -8.19 -1.51 -8.39
C VAL A 98 -8.71 -2.47 -7.34
N ALA A 99 -9.70 -2.07 -6.53
CA ALA A 99 -10.33 -2.94 -5.55
C ALA A 99 -10.95 -4.18 -6.21
N LYS A 100 -11.64 -4.01 -7.34
CA LYS A 100 -12.20 -5.12 -8.14
C LYS A 100 -11.10 -6.03 -8.70
N LYS A 101 -9.97 -5.47 -9.17
CA LYS A 101 -8.83 -6.25 -9.68
C LYS A 101 -8.27 -7.21 -8.63
N PHE A 102 -8.20 -6.80 -7.37
CA PHE A 102 -7.64 -7.57 -6.27
C PHE A 102 -8.70 -8.14 -5.32
N ALA A 103 -9.92 -8.34 -5.79
CA ALA A 103 -11.02 -8.83 -4.97
C ALA A 103 -10.83 -10.28 -4.50
N THR A 104 -10.08 -11.10 -5.24
CA THR A 104 -9.90 -12.51 -4.94
C THR A 104 -8.46 -12.86 -4.54
N PRO A 105 -8.24 -13.84 -3.65
CA PRO A 105 -6.89 -14.30 -3.32
C PRO A 105 -6.09 -14.73 -4.54
N ALA A 106 -6.71 -15.42 -5.50
CA ALA A 106 -6.05 -15.85 -6.73
C ALA A 106 -5.51 -14.68 -7.57
N ALA A 107 -6.24 -13.56 -7.64
CA ALA A 107 -5.79 -12.37 -8.35
C ALA A 107 -4.59 -11.71 -7.65
N VAL A 108 -4.57 -11.73 -6.32
CA VAL A 108 -3.43 -11.25 -5.52
C VAL A 108 -2.22 -12.14 -5.73
N ASP A 109 -2.39 -13.47 -5.66
CA ASP A 109 -1.31 -14.45 -5.86
C ASP A 109 -0.71 -14.35 -7.28
N ALA A 110 -1.55 -14.17 -8.30
CA ALA A 110 -1.11 -13.96 -9.68
C ALA A 110 -0.31 -12.65 -9.84
N ALA A 111 -0.76 -11.57 -9.20
CA ALA A 111 -0.05 -10.30 -9.24
C ALA A 111 1.30 -10.37 -8.50
N PHE A 112 1.34 -11.05 -7.35
CA PHE A 112 2.58 -11.28 -6.61
C PHE A 112 3.56 -12.14 -7.41
N SER A 113 3.10 -13.22 -8.03
CA SER A 113 3.93 -14.04 -8.92
C SER A 113 4.48 -13.25 -10.10
N GLY A 114 3.66 -12.37 -10.69
CA GLY A 114 4.12 -11.45 -11.74
C GLY A 114 5.19 -10.48 -11.26
N LEU A 115 5.06 -9.97 -10.03
CA LEU A 115 6.07 -9.10 -9.42
C LEU A 115 7.38 -9.87 -9.16
N CYS A 116 7.30 -11.09 -8.63
CA CYS A 116 8.48 -11.94 -8.44
C CYS A 116 9.21 -12.18 -9.77
N LYS A 117 8.48 -12.52 -10.82
CA LYS A 117 9.05 -12.74 -12.15
C LYS A 117 9.76 -11.48 -12.68
N LEU A 118 9.16 -10.31 -12.52
CA LEU A 118 9.77 -9.03 -12.89
C LEU A 118 11.11 -8.82 -12.18
N TRP A 119 11.15 -9.10 -10.86
CA TRP A 119 12.38 -8.98 -10.09
C TRP A 119 13.42 -10.02 -10.48
N ASP A 120 13.02 -11.26 -10.73
CA ASP A 120 13.93 -12.31 -11.18
C ASP A 120 14.55 -11.96 -12.52
N GLU A 121 13.77 -11.44 -13.47
CA GLU A 121 14.26 -10.97 -14.77
C GLU A 121 15.26 -9.81 -14.61
N LEU A 122 14.93 -8.82 -13.79
CA LEU A 122 15.81 -7.68 -13.52
C LEU A 122 17.12 -8.11 -12.88
N LEU A 123 17.04 -8.91 -11.81
CA LEU A 123 18.21 -9.34 -11.03
C LEU A 123 19.04 -10.42 -11.73
N SER A 124 18.53 -11.04 -12.79
CA SER A 124 19.28 -12.01 -13.60
C SER A 124 20.21 -11.37 -14.62
N SER A 125 20.09 -10.07 -14.87
CA SER A 125 20.89 -9.36 -15.86
C SER A 125 22.40 -9.33 -15.53
N TYR A 126 22.74 -9.47 -14.26
CA TYR A 126 24.10 -9.55 -13.76
C TYR A 126 24.18 -10.52 -12.58
N ARG A 127 25.15 -11.45 -12.62
CA ARG A 127 25.36 -12.42 -11.54
C ARG A 127 26.83 -12.60 -11.20
N LEU A 128 27.16 -12.49 -9.92
CA LEU A 128 28.43 -12.85 -9.34
C LEU A 128 28.30 -14.19 -8.59
N SER A 129 29.29 -15.06 -8.74
CA SER A 129 29.49 -16.28 -7.93
C SER A 129 30.91 -16.30 -7.44
N SER A 130 31.14 -15.78 -6.24
CA SER A 130 32.48 -15.61 -5.67
C SER A 130 32.86 -16.70 -4.65
N GLY A 131 31.88 -17.54 -4.27
CA GLY A 131 32.01 -18.47 -3.13
C GLY A 131 31.82 -17.79 -1.77
N ASN A 132 31.60 -16.47 -1.72
CA ASN A 132 31.24 -15.75 -0.52
C ASN A 132 29.77 -15.32 -0.61
N GLU A 133 28.89 -16.01 0.13
CA GLU A 133 27.44 -15.79 0.07
C GLU A 133 27.03 -14.33 0.37
N LYS A 134 27.71 -13.67 1.30
CA LYS A 134 27.39 -12.27 1.65
C LYS A 134 27.72 -11.31 0.51
N LEU A 135 28.86 -11.51 -0.11
CA LEU A 135 29.28 -10.73 -1.28
C LEU A 135 28.36 -11.00 -2.47
N ASP A 136 28.04 -12.25 -2.72
CA ASP A 136 27.14 -12.65 -3.81
C ASP A 136 25.74 -12.04 -3.62
N ARG A 137 25.19 -12.09 -2.42
CA ARG A 137 23.91 -11.43 -2.08
C ARG A 137 23.96 -9.92 -2.24
N MET A 138 25.02 -9.29 -1.78
CA MET A 138 25.21 -7.85 -1.90
C MET A 138 25.23 -7.42 -3.37
N VAL A 139 25.97 -8.10 -4.21
CA VAL A 139 26.10 -7.76 -5.62
C VAL A 139 24.87 -8.16 -6.43
N ASN A 140 24.35 -9.37 -6.23
CA ASN A 140 23.27 -9.92 -7.05
C ASN A 140 21.88 -9.35 -6.72
N ILE A 141 21.71 -8.75 -5.55
CA ILE A 141 20.42 -8.21 -5.11
C ILE A 141 20.55 -6.73 -4.78
N TRP A 142 21.34 -6.40 -3.76
CA TRP A 142 21.33 -5.06 -3.19
C TRP A 142 21.88 -3.99 -4.11
N HIS A 143 22.97 -4.24 -4.83
CA HIS A 143 23.52 -3.27 -5.78
C HIS A 143 22.54 -3.00 -6.92
N GLN A 144 21.97 -4.04 -7.52
CA GLN A 144 21.03 -3.89 -8.63
C GLN A 144 19.75 -3.16 -8.17
N TYR A 145 19.21 -3.55 -7.02
CA TYR A 145 18.07 -2.87 -6.39
C TYR A 145 18.38 -1.39 -6.13
N GLN A 146 19.53 -1.10 -5.51
CA GLN A 146 19.92 0.27 -5.18
C GLN A 146 20.10 1.14 -6.42
N CYS A 147 20.73 0.60 -7.46
CA CYS A 147 20.86 1.31 -8.73
C CYS A 147 19.50 1.63 -9.35
N MET A 148 18.58 0.67 -9.39
CA MET A 148 17.24 0.86 -9.92
C MET A 148 16.46 1.90 -9.12
N ILE A 149 16.47 1.81 -7.79
CA ILE A 149 15.76 2.77 -6.92
C ILE A 149 16.36 4.16 -7.07
N THR A 150 17.68 4.30 -7.10
CA THR A 150 18.35 5.57 -7.31
C THR A 150 17.94 6.18 -8.65
N PHE A 151 17.88 5.38 -9.71
CA PHE A 151 17.43 5.83 -11.02
C PHE A 151 15.97 6.28 -11.01
N LEU A 152 15.08 5.51 -10.42
CA LEU A 152 13.64 5.84 -10.35
C LEU A 152 13.35 7.06 -9.47
N MET A 153 14.13 7.27 -8.41
CA MET A 153 13.99 8.42 -7.52
C MET A 153 14.65 9.70 -8.09
N SER A 154 15.52 9.55 -9.06
CA SER A 154 16.16 10.65 -9.77
C SER A 154 15.16 11.30 -10.74
N ARG A 155 15.04 12.62 -10.72
CA ARG A 155 14.18 13.37 -11.65
C ARG A 155 14.75 13.47 -13.06
N SER A 156 16.04 13.32 -13.17
CA SER A 156 16.78 13.31 -14.43
C SER A 156 18.11 12.58 -14.24
N ALA A 157 18.63 11.98 -15.31
CA ALA A 157 19.98 11.45 -15.32
C ALA A 157 20.97 12.63 -15.16
N SER A 158 21.53 12.81 -13.97
CA SER A 158 22.48 13.87 -13.72
C SER A 158 23.34 13.62 -12.47
N TYR A 159 24.44 14.35 -12.37
CA TYR A 159 25.49 14.14 -11.35
C TYR A 159 25.14 14.51 -9.90
N TYR A 160 24.03 15.22 -9.66
CA TYR A 160 23.71 15.74 -8.33
C TYR A 160 22.44 15.14 -7.75
N GLU A 161 22.35 15.01 -6.43
CA GLU A 161 21.26 14.38 -5.71
C GLU A 161 19.89 15.03 -5.85
N THR A 162 19.85 16.27 -6.28
CA THR A 162 18.67 17.14 -6.23
C THR A 162 17.88 17.22 -7.52
N GLY A 163 17.81 16.16 -8.28
CA GLY A 163 16.99 16.13 -9.49
C GLY A 163 17.51 16.92 -10.68
N THR A 164 18.61 17.64 -10.52
CA THR A 164 19.39 18.22 -11.61
C THR A 164 20.67 17.46 -11.84
N GLY A 165 20.97 16.44 -11.06
CA GLY A 165 22.29 15.98 -11.08
C GLY A 165 22.63 14.62 -10.62
N ARG A 166 21.81 13.65 -10.52
CA ARG A 166 22.34 12.31 -10.46
C ARG A 166 22.49 11.77 -11.87
N GLY A 167 23.66 12.04 -12.44
CA GLY A 167 24.15 11.33 -13.59
C GLY A 167 24.42 9.90 -13.22
N MET A 168 24.12 9.05 -14.11
CA MET A 168 24.66 7.70 -14.17
C MET A 168 25.93 7.72 -15.01
#